data_9df84e29f96354f78ca0d6400a1b9ee3
#
_entry.id   9df84e29f96354f78ca0d6400a1b9ee3
#
_cell.length_a   1.000
_cell.length_b   1.000
_cell.length_c   1.000
_cell.angle_alpha   90.00
_cell.angle_beta   90.00
_cell.angle_gamma   90.00
#
_symmetry.space_group_name_H-M   'P 1'
#
loop_
_entity.id
_entity.type
_entity.pdbx_description
1 polymer ?
#
loop_
_entity_poly.entity_id
_entity_poly.type
_entity_poly.pdbx_seq_one_letter_code
_entity_poly.pdbx_strand_id
1 'polypeptide(L)'
;MTAERKDLVNALSDSLKAIDDDYTEEMRELRALFHEARQEAEKDEPNGVKLKALLADANEMVRTFAGLYPVWQGVQRVARMFGFL
;
A
#
# COMPACT_ATOMS: atom_id res chain seq x y z
N MET A 1 16.74 7.59 0.78
CA MET A 1 15.26 7.53 0.95
C MET A 1 14.83 8.64 1.89
N THR A 2 13.81 9.40 1.53
CA THR A 2 13.26 10.44 2.40
C THR A 2 12.47 9.81 3.56
N ALA A 3 12.26 10.58 4.65
CA ALA A 3 11.47 10.12 5.79
C ALA A 3 10.05 9.75 5.37
N GLU A 4 9.44 10.55 4.49
CA GLU A 4 8.08 10.32 4.02
C GLU A 4 7.97 9.03 3.20
N ARG A 5 8.96 8.75 2.32
CA ARG A 5 9.00 7.50 1.56
C ARG A 5 9.16 6.30 2.48
N LYS A 6 10.01 6.44 3.50
CA LYS A 6 10.18 5.40 4.51
C LYS A 6 8.87 5.13 5.25
N ASP A 7 8.12 6.19 5.56
CA ASP A 7 6.82 6.05 6.20
C ASP A 7 5.84 5.31 5.30
N LEU A 8 5.84 5.58 3.99
CA LEU A 8 5.01 4.86 3.03
C LEU A 8 5.39 3.37 2.97
N VAL A 9 6.67 3.06 2.88
CA VAL A 9 7.16 1.68 2.87
C VAL A 9 6.74 0.97 4.16
N ASN A 10 6.88 1.62 5.31
CA ASN A 10 6.49 1.05 6.59
C ASN A 10 4.98 0.80 6.67
N ALA A 11 4.17 1.75 6.19
CA ALA A 11 2.72 1.59 6.19
C ALA A 11 2.29 0.44 5.27
N LEU A 12 2.92 0.29 4.12
CA LEU A 12 2.65 -0.83 3.21
C LEU A 12 3.10 -2.16 3.83
N SER A 13 4.23 -2.17 4.54
CA SER A 13 4.71 -3.36 5.25
C SER A 13 3.73 -3.78 6.35
N ASP A 14 3.18 -2.83 7.09
CA ASP A 14 2.17 -3.10 8.11
C ASP A 14 0.90 -3.70 7.48
N SER A 15 0.49 -3.19 6.33
CA SER A 15 -0.65 -3.71 5.59
C SER A 15 -0.42 -5.14 5.10
N LEU A 16 0.79 -5.43 4.60
CA LEU A 16 1.16 -6.79 4.20
C LEU A 16 1.15 -7.76 5.38
N LYS A 17 1.63 -7.32 6.53
CA LYS A 17 1.60 -8.14 7.73
C LYS A 17 0.18 -8.44 8.16
N ALA A 18 -0.70 -7.45 8.10
CA ALA A 18 -2.12 -7.65 8.45
C ALA A 18 -2.79 -8.64 7.49
N ILE A 19 -2.48 -8.60 6.20
CA ILE A 19 -2.98 -9.58 5.24
C ILE A 19 -2.45 -10.97 5.56
N ASP A 20 -1.14 -11.10 5.82
CA ASP A 20 -0.51 -12.40 6.06
C ASP A 20 -1.04 -13.06 7.35
N ASP A 21 -1.42 -12.26 8.35
CA ASP A 21 -1.97 -12.79 9.60
C ASP A 21 -3.33 -13.48 9.40
N ASP A 22 -4.11 -13.06 8.39
CA ASP A 22 -5.46 -13.57 8.14
C ASP A 22 -5.69 -13.84 6.65
N TYR A 23 -4.66 -14.34 5.95
CA TYR A 23 -4.68 -14.50 4.51
C TYR A 23 -5.77 -15.45 4.01
N THR A 24 -6.50 -14.99 2.98
CA THR A 24 -7.41 -15.82 2.19
C THR A 24 -7.07 -15.67 0.71
N GLU A 25 -7.49 -16.65 -0.11
CA GLU A 25 -7.26 -16.59 -1.56
C GLU A 25 -7.87 -15.33 -2.19
N GLU A 26 -8.94 -14.82 -1.64
CA GLU A 26 -9.60 -13.60 -2.12
C GLU A 26 -8.70 -12.37 -1.99
N MET A 27 -7.73 -12.42 -1.08
CA MET A 27 -6.78 -11.32 -0.84
C MET A 27 -5.55 -11.37 -1.74
N ARG A 28 -5.41 -12.38 -2.58
CA ARG A 28 -4.19 -12.59 -3.36
C ARG A 28 -3.83 -11.39 -4.23
N GLU A 29 -4.80 -10.84 -4.95
CA GLU A 29 -4.55 -9.68 -5.82
C GLU A 29 -4.19 -8.44 -5.01
N LEU A 30 -4.87 -8.22 -3.89
CA LEU A 30 -4.58 -7.10 -3.00
C LEU A 30 -3.17 -7.22 -2.42
N ARG A 31 -2.79 -8.42 -2.01
CA ARG A 31 -1.44 -8.68 -1.50
C ARG A 31 -0.38 -8.36 -2.56
N ALA A 32 -0.63 -8.77 -3.81
CA ALA A 32 0.28 -8.48 -4.92
C ALA A 32 0.41 -6.97 -5.15
N LEU A 33 -0.69 -6.23 -5.09
CA LEU A 33 -0.65 -4.77 -5.24
C LEU A 33 0.17 -4.11 -4.13
N PHE A 34 0.02 -4.55 -2.89
CA PHE A 34 0.80 -4.02 -1.77
C PHE A 34 2.29 -4.31 -1.95
N HIS A 35 2.64 -5.51 -2.40
CA HIS A 35 4.04 -5.87 -2.67
C HIS A 35 4.62 -5.00 -3.78
N GLU A 36 3.91 -4.84 -4.88
CA GLU A 36 4.38 -4.03 -6.00
C GLU A 36 4.54 -2.56 -5.59
N ALA A 37 3.57 -2.03 -4.86
CA ALA A 37 3.63 -0.64 -4.38
C ALA A 37 4.84 -0.44 -3.46
N ARG A 38 5.08 -1.40 -2.56
CA ARG A 38 6.22 -1.34 -1.66
C ARG A 38 7.54 -1.40 -2.42
N GLN A 39 7.66 -2.32 -3.38
CA GLN A 39 8.86 -2.44 -4.20
C GLN A 39 9.13 -1.15 -4.98
N GLU A 40 8.08 -0.54 -5.54
CA GLU A 40 8.23 0.70 -6.28
C GLU A 40 8.67 1.84 -5.35
N ALA A 41 8.09 1.94 -4.16
CA ALA A 41 8.43 2.96 -3.18
C ALA A 41 9.86 2.82 -2.66
N GLU A 42 10.42 1.61 -2.67
CA GLU A 42 11.79 1.34 -2.21
C GLU A 42 12.88 1.67 -3.23
N LYS A 43 12.52 1.87 -4.51
CA LYS A 43 13.49 2.19 -5.55
C LYS A 43 14.16 3.53 -5.29
N ASP A 44 15.40 3.68 -5.76
CA ASP A 44 16.11 4.95 -5.66
C ASP A 44 15.36 6.07 -6.37
N GLU A 45 14.79 5.75 -7.54
CA GLU A 45 13.99 6.67 -8.33
C GLU A 45 12.61 6.06 -8.59
N PRO A 46 11.68 6.14 -7.62
CA PRO A 46 10.36 5.57 -7.81
C PRO A 46 9.59 6.24 -8.94
N ASN A 47 8.87 5.43 -9.72
CA ASN A 47 7.96 5.95 -10.73
C ASN A 47 6.66 6.39 -10.03
N GLY A 48 6.46 7.70 -9.89
CA GLY A 48 5.30 8.25 -9.20
C GLY A 48 3.98 7.92 -9.86
N VAL A 49 3.95 7.86 -11.20
CA VAL A 49 2.74 7.50 -11.94
C VAL A 49 2.33 6.06 -11.66
N LYS A 50 3.31 5.14 -11.70
CA LYS A 50 3.07 3.74 -11.40
C LYS A 50 2.64 3.55 -9.95
N LEU A 51 3.32 4.20 -9.02
CA LEU A 51 3.00 4.11 -7.60
C LEU A 51 1.60 4.63 -7.31
N LYS A 52 1.23 5.76 -7.90
CA LYS A 52 -0.12 6.31 -7.78
C LYS A 52 -1.18 5.33 -8.28
N ALA A 53 -0.95 4.71 -9.43
CA ALA A 53 -1.88 3.74 -10.00
C ALA A 53 -2.04 2.51 -9.10
N LEU A 54 -0.93 1.99 -8.58
CA LEU A 54 -0.95 0.83 -7.67
C LEU A 54 -1.72 1.15 -6.38
N LEU A 55 -1.49 2.31 -5.81
CA LEU A 55 -2.17 2.73 -4.58
C LEU A 55 -3.65 2.98 -4.82
N ALA A 56 -4.03 3.54 -5.98
CA ALA A 56 -5.42 3.76 -6.32
C ALA A 56 -6.16 2.42 -6.48
N ASP A 57 -5.55 1.46 -7.16
CA ASP A 57 -6.14 0.12 -7.33
C ASP A 57 -6.30 -0.57 -5.97
N ALA A 58 -5.28 -0.50 -5.12
CA ALA A 58 -5.35 -1.08 -3.79
C ALA A 58 -6.42 -0.40 -2.93
N ASN A 59 -6.56 0.92 -3.05
CA ASN A 59 -7.57 1.68 -2.32
C ASN A 59 -8.99 1.25 -2.67
N GLU A 60 -9.25 0.96 -3.94
CA GLU A 60 -10.54 0.43 -4.36
C GLU A 60 -10.76 -0.99 -3.84
N MET A 61 -9.75 -1.83 -3.96
CA MET A 61 -9.86 -3.25 -3.60
C MET A 61 -10.01 -3.46 -2.09
N VAL A 62 -9.34 -2.64 -1.28
CA VAL A 62 -9.36 -2.79 0.18
C VAL A 62 -10.76 -2.58 0.77
N ARG A 63 -11.62 -1.87 0.07
CA ARG A 63 -13.01 -1.66 0.49
C ARG A 63 -13.77 -2.96 0.65
N THR A 64 -13.39 -4.00 -0.09
CA THR A 64 -13.98 -5.33 -0.03
C THR A 64 -13.58 -6.07 1.25
N PHE A 65 -12.51 -5.62 1.91
CA PHE A 65 -11.93 -6.28 3.08
C PHE A 65 -11.95 -5.33 4.27
N ALA A 66 -13.12 -5.18 4.88
CA ALA A 66 -13.33 -4.21 5.97
C ALA A 66 -12.33 -4.35 7.12
N GLY A 67 -11.88 -5.58 7.40
CA GLY A 67 -10.91 -5.84 8.47
C GLY A 67 -9.54 -5.24 8.21
N LEU A 68 -9.21 -4.93 6.94
CA LEU A 68 -7.93 -4.32 6.58
C LEU A 68 -7.99 -2.79 6.54
N TYR A 69 -9.18 -2.23 6.60
CA TYR A 69 -9.35 -0.79 6.45
C TYR A 69 -8.59 0.03 7.51
N PRO A 70 -8.60 -0.35 8.79
CA PRO A 70 -7.87 0.42 9.79
C PRO A 70 -6.36 0.54 9.51
N VAL A 71 -5.71 -0.55 9.08
CA VAL A 71 -4.28 -0.50 8.75
C VAL A 71 -4.05 0.25 7.43
N TRP A 72 -4.98 0.13 6.47
CA TRP A 72 -4.91 0.84 5.20
C TRP A 72 -5.01 2.36 5.39
N GLN A 73 -5.72 2.85 6.40
CA GLN A 73 -5.79 4.28 6.71
C GLN A 73 -4.40 4.90 6.92
N GLY A 74 -3.46 4.14 7.47
CA GLY A 74 -2.07 4.60 7.59
C GLY A 74 -1.43 4.84 6.24
N VAL A 75 -1.66 3.95 5.28
CA VAL A 75 -1.17 4.11 3.90
C VAL A 75 -1.83 5.32 3.25
N GLN A 76 -3.15 5.48 3.40
CA GLN A 76 -3.88 6.61 2.83
C GLN A 76 -3.31 7.94 3.32
N ARG A 77 -3.02 8.04 4.61
CA ARG A 77 -2.50 9.28 5.21
C ARG A 77 -1.18 9.67 4.57
N VAL A 78 -0.25 8.73 4.47
CA VAL A 78 1.07 9.00 3.88
C VAL A 78 0.94 9.25 2.38
N ALA A 79 0.14 8.47 1.68
CA ALA A 79 -0.05 8.62 0.24
C ALA A 79 -0.63 10.01 -0.11
N ARG A 80 -1.52 10.54 0.72
CA ARG A 80 -2.06 11.89 0.52
C ARG A 80 -0.98 12.96 0.66
N MET A 81 -0.01 12.76 1.53
CA MET A 81 1.11 13.70 1.69
C MET A 81 1.94 13.80 0.42
N PHE A 82 1.98 12.74 -0.38
CA PHE A 82 2.66 12.71 -1.68
C PHE A 82 1.76 13.15 -2.84
N GLY A 83 0.48 13.35 -2.60
CA GLY A 83 -0.48 13.62 -3.67
C GLY A 83 -0.86 12.39 -4.48
N PHE A 84 -0.67 11.18 -3.95
CA PHE A 84 -0.99 9.93 -4.64
C PHE A 84 -2.45 9.51 -4.46
N LEU A 85 -3.12 10.02 -3.46
CA LEU A 85 -4.55 9.75 -3.22
C LEU A 85 -5.32 11.03 -2.95
#